data_00972b7a676b24c4bf42a0ffb01d66bc
#
_entry.id   00972b7a676b24c4bf42a0ffb01d66bc
#
_cell.length_a   1.000
_cell.length_b   1.000
_cell.length_c   1.000
_cell.angle_alpha   90.00
_cell.angle_beta   90.00
_cell.angle_gamma   90.00
#
_symmetry.space_group_name_H-M   'P 1'
#
loop_
_entity.id
_entity.type
_entity.pdbx_description
1 polymer ?
#
loop_
_entity_poly.entity_id
_entity_poly.type
_entity_poly.pdbx_seq_one_letter_code
_entity_poly.pdbx_strand_id
1 'polypeptide(L)'
;MVTVTFVKIGYIGTTIIIEALLDERSARKDIKMRVISCSVSMDLEDSEEVARIAAGIESDLYVVVSPNAALKGPTAARDILAETGKPIIVVSDAPSRKMAKDLPENMGYFIIYGDPMISAKSAFLDPVEMASFNADVLKVLAVTGAFRLIQSELDRVIDEIKEGKKPELPRLVITKSKALAASEIQNPYAQGKAMAAYEIARGVASLSTEAVFKLKEREEAIPVLTAAHEAIRQAAKLADEAREIEKANDTAVRVAHFSKGNRRRKVKLYDKY
;
A
#
# COMPACT_ATOMS: atom_id res chain seq x y z
N MET A 1 -15.41 -18.67 5.77
CA MET A 1 -13.97 -18.26 5.74
C MET A 1 -13.72 -17.70 4.36
N VAL A 2 -13.17 -16.48 4.25
CA VAL A 2 -12.89 -15.82 2.96
C VAL A 2 -11.44 -16.04 2.57
N THR A 3 -11.18 -16.47 1.35
CA THR A 3 -9.83 -16.59 0.80
C THR A 3 -9.48 -15.33 0.02
N VAL A 4 -8.44 -14.61 0.47
CA VAL A 4 -7.91 -13.41 -0.18
C VAL A 4 -6.55 -13.74 -0.79
N THR A 5 -6.42 -13.56 -2.10
CA THR A 5 -5.16 -13.82 -2.81
C THR A 5 -4.54 -12.52 -3.29
N PHE A 6 -3.35 -12.24 -2.77
CA PHE A 6 -2.51 -11.12 -3.22
C PHE A 6 -1.66 -11.57 -4.40
N VAL A 7 -1.68 -10.76 -5.46
CA VAL A 7 -0.83 -10.91 -6.64
C VAL A 7 0.07 -9.69 -6.71
N LYS A 8 1.35 -9.89 -6.41
CA LYS A 8 2.34 -8.81 -6.32
C LYS A 8 3.18 -8.77 -7.59
N ILE A 9 3.12 -7.65 -8.31
CA ILE A 9 3.78 -7.42 -9.58
C ILE A 9 4.60 -6.14 -9.47
N GLY A 10 5.91 -6.26 -9.31
CA GLY A 10 6.79 -5.14 -8.95
C GLY A 10 6.71 -4.79 -7.47
N TYR A 11 7.30 -3.64 -7.10
CA TYR A 11 7.57 -3.33 -5.70
C TYR A 11 7.29 -1.86 -5.35
N ILE A 12 6.42 -1.64 -4.37
CA ILE A 12 6.18 -0.37 -3.67
C ILE A 12 6.08 -0.67 -2.18
N GLY A 13 6.10 0.33 -1.31
CA GLY A 13 6.02 0.13 0.14
C GLY A 13 4.83 -0.73 0.57
N THR A 14 3.66 -0.48 0.01
CA THR A 14 2.44 -1.25 0.27
C THR A 14 2.57 -2.73 -0.11
N THR A 15 3.42 -3.09 -1.07
CA THR A 15 3.63 -4.48 -1.50
C THR A 15 4.09 -5.39 -0.37
N ILE A 16 4.85 -4.86 0.59
CA ILE A 16 5.49 -5.65 1.66
C ILE A 16 4.51 -6.01 2.78
N ILE A 17 3.58 -5.11 3.09
CA ILE A 17 2.95 -5.13 4.42
C ILE A 17 1.44 -5.33 4.41
N ILE A 18 0.73 -4.99 3.31
CA ILE A 18 -0.73 -4.90 3.36
C ILE A 18 -1.41 -6.23 3.69
N GLU A 19 -0.88 -7.35 3.21
CA GLU A 19 -1.41 -8.67 3.55
C GLU A 19 -1.22 -9.01 5.03
N ALA A 20 -0.07 -8.65 5.60
CA ALA A 20 0.23 -8.90 7.00
C ALA A 20 -0.66 -8.07 7.94
N LEU A 21 -1.08 -6.86 7.51
CA LEU A 21 -2.01 -6.02 8.27
C LEU A 21 -3.39 -6.64 8.37
N LEU A 22 -3.82 -7.42 7.38
CA LEU A 22 -5.09 -8.13 7.43
C LEU A 22 -5.05 -9.35 8.36
N ASP A 23 -3.94 -10.07 8.35
CA ASP A 23 -3.78 -11.32 9.12
C ASP A 23 -3.38 -11.08 10.58
N GLU A 24 -2.75 -9.96 10.90
CA GLU A 24 -2.30 -9.58 12.24
C GLU A 24 -1.64 -10.75 13.01
N ARG A 25 -0.59 -11.34 12.46
CA ARG A 25 0.14 -12.47 13.05
C ARG A 25 -0.68 -13.76 13.18
N SER A 26 -1.51 -14.02 12.20
CA SER A 26 -2.37 -15.21 12.18
C SER A 26 -3.38 -15.25 13.33
N ALA A 27 -3.76 -14.11 13.87
CA ALA A 27 -4.80 -14.02 14.89
C ALA A 27 -6.19 -14.26 14.32
N ARG A 28 -6.40 -13.99 13.03
CA ARG A 28 -7.69 -14.15 12.32
C ARG A 28 -7.88 -15.60 11.86
N LYS A 29 -9.08 -16.12 12.10
CA LYS A 29 -9.52 -17.46 11.65
C LYS A 29 -10.65 -17.37 10.62
N ASP A 30 -11.08 -16.16 10.30
CA ASP A 30 -12.18 -15.88 9.37
C ASP A 30 -11.71 -15.69 7.93
N ILE A 31 -10.41 -15.47 7.71
CA ILE A 31 -9.79 -15.31 6.41
C ILE A 31 -8.66 -16.31 6.18
N LYS A 32 -8.38 -16.56 4.92
CA LYS A 32 -7.23 -17.35 4.46
C LYS A 32 -6.45 -16.51 3.47
N MET A 33 -5.19 -16.23 3.78
CA MET A 33 -4.32 -15.42 2.94
C MET A 33 -3.50 -16.29 1.99
N ARG A 34 -3.35 -15.83 0.74
CA ARG A 34 -2.42 -16.37 -0.25
C ARG A 34 -1.64 -15.22 -0.87
N VAL A 35 -0.37 -15.43 -1.13
CA VAL A 35 0.50 -14.43 -1.75
C VAL A 35 1.27 -15.08 -2.90
N ILE A 36 1.11 -14.55 -4.09
CA ILE A 36 1.84 -14.93 -5.30
C ILE A 36 2.60 -13.70 -5.78
N SER A 37 3.86 -13.83 -6.14
CA SER A 37 4.69 -12.69 -6.50
C SER A 37 5.70 -13.03 -7.59
N CYS A 38 5.87 -12.15 -8.56
CA CYS A 38 7.00 -12.13 -9.48
C CYS A 38 8.12 -11.17 -9.01
N SER A 39 8.16 -10.87 -7.72
CA SER A 39 9.16 -9.98 -7.11
C SER A 39 9.14 -8.57 -7.74
N VAL A 40 10.27 -8.09 -8.25
CA VAL A 40 10.41 -6.75 -8.82
C VAL A 40 10.00 -6.66 -10.29
N SER A 41 9.80 -7.78 -10.97
CA SER A 41 9.41 -7.80 -12.37
C SER A 41 7.99 -7.27 -12.57
N MET A 42 7.81 -6.53 -13.66
CA MET A 42 6.51 -6.10 -14.19
C MET A 42 6.38 -6.46 -15.67
N ASP A 43 7.23 -7.38 -16.13
CA ASP A 43 7.21 -7.86 -17.51
C ASP A 43 5.94 -8.66 -17.80
N LEU A 44 5.60 -8.75 -19.08
CA LEU A 44 4.36 -9.38 -19.50
C LEU A 44 4.33 -10.88 -19.10
N GLU A 45 5.40 -11.60 -19.42
CA GLU A 45 5.51 -13.03 -19.17
C GLU A 45 5.38 -13.38 -17.69
N ASP A 46 6.20 -12.75 -16.83
CA ASP A 46 6.17 -12.97 -15.39
C ASP A 46 4.82 -12.59 -14.76
N SER A 47 4.24 -11.49 -15.24
CA SER A 47 2.94 -11.02 -14.75
C SER A 47 1.81 -11.97 -15.10
N GLU A 48 1.79 -12.51 -16.30
CA GLU A 48 0.82 -13.50 -16.74
C GLU A 48 0.98 -14.82 -16.01
N GLU A 49 2.23 -15.28 -15.79
CA GLU A 49 2.52 -16.51 -15.06
C GLU A 49 1.93 -16.45 -13.64
N VAL A 50 2.27 -15.42 -12.87
CA VAL A 50 1.77 -15.28 -11.49
C VAL A 50 0.25 -15.10 -11.45
N ALA A 51 -0.35 -14.45 -12.44
CA ALA A 51 -1.81 -14.33 -12.56
C ALA A 51 -2.48 -15.68 -12.84
N ARG A 52 -1.94 -16.52 -13.73
CA ARG A 52 -2.46 -17.87 -13.99
C ARG A 52 -2.34 -18.77 -12.75
N ILE A 53 -1.23 -18.71 -12.02
CA ILE A 53 -1.06 -19.44 -10.75
C ILE A 53 -2.13 -18.98 -9.74
N ALA A 54 -2.33 -17.66 -9.60
CA ALA A 54 -3.31 -17.10 -8.70
C ALA A 54 -4.75 -17.47 -9.10
N ALA A 55 -5.08 -17.44 -10.39
CA ALA A 55 -6.40 -17.84 -10.91
C ALA A 55 -6.72 -19.33 -10.64
N GLY A 56 -5.70 -20.18 -10.52
CA GLY A 56 -5.84 -21.58 -10.11
C GLY A 56 -6.14 -21.77 -8.61
N ILE A 57 -6.06 -20.73 -7.80
CA ILE A 57 -6.40 -20.76 -6.38
C ILE A 57 -7.88 -20.41 -6.21
N GLU A 58 -8.62 -21.24 -5.50
CA GLU A 58 -10.01 -20.92 -5.14
C GLU A 58 -10.03 -19.69 -4.20
N SER A 59 -10.25 -18.53 -4.78
CA SER A 59 -10.22 -17.23 -4.10
C SER A 59 -11.58 -16.56 -4.11
N ASP A 60 -11.89 -15.79 -3.06
CA ASP A 60 -13.08 -14.97 -2.98
C ASP A 60 -12.81 -13.51 -3.35
N LEU A 61 -11.55 -13.09 -3.23
CA LEU A 61 -11.08 -11.74 -3.54
C LEU A 61 -9.62 -11.79 -4.01
N TYR A 62 -9.32 -11.08 -5.10
CA TYR A 62 -7.94 -10.82 -5.52
C TYR A 62 -7.54 -9.39 -5.18
N VAL A 63 -6.30 -9.23 -4.67
CA VAL A 63 -5.67 -7.91 -4.45
C VAL A 63 -4.40 -7.86 -5.28
N VAL A 64 -4.42 -7.06 -6.35
CA VAL A 64 -3.27 -6.90 -7.27
C VAL A 64 -2.47 -5.68 -6.86
N VAL A 65 -1.22 -5.87 -6.45
CA VAL A 65 -0.34 -4.77 -6.01
C VAL A 65 0.76 -4.54 -7.02
N SER A 66 0.88 -3.31 -7.53
CA SER A 66 1.92 -2.94 -8.49
C SER A 66 2.25 -1.45 -8.42
N PRO A 67 3.53 -1.03 -8.57
CA PRO A 67 3.91 0.38 -8.61
C PRO A 67 3.28 1.13 -9.78
N ASN A 68 3.05 0.46 -10.90
CA ASN A 68 2.35 1.03 -12.04
C ASN A 68 1.43 0.00 -12.70
N ALA A 69 0.22 -0.10 -12.17
CA ALA A 69 -0.79 -1.03 -12.65
C ALA A 69 -1.30 -0.72 -14.07
N ALA A 70 -0.92 0.40 -14.69
CA ALA A 70 -1.26 0.74 -16.07
C ALA A 70 -0.29 0.14 -17.11
N LEU A 71 0.80 -0.50 -16.68
CA LEU A 71 1.73 -1.19 -17.59
C LEU A 71 1.11 -2.46 -18.17
N LYS A 72 1.70 -2.94 -19.29
CA LYS A 72 1.20 -4.12 -20.02
C LYS A 72 1.11 -5.37 -19.14
N GLY A 73 2.16 -5.68 -18.38
CA GLY A 73 2.19 -6.86 -17.51
C GLY A 73 1.09 -6.84 -16.44
N PRO A 74 1.03 -5.82 -15.55
CA PRO A 74 -0.05 -5.71 -14.56
C PRO A 74 -1.45 -5.63 -15.18
N THR A 75 -1.61 -5.10 -16.40
CA THR A 75 -2.89 -5.09 -17.12
C THR A 75 -3.30 -6.50 -17.53
N ALA A 76 -2.41 -7.24 -18.21
CA ALA A 76 -2.66 -8.62 -18.61
C ALA A 76 -2.97 -9.53 -17.40
N ALA A 77 -2.26 -9.32 -16.29
CA ALA A 77 -2.55 -10.06 -15.07
C ALA A 77 -3.97 -9.81 -14.54
N ARG A 78 -4.44 -8.57 -14.56
CA ARG A 78 -5.83 -8.25 -14.16
C ARG A 78 -6.86 -8.86 -15.11
N ASP A 79 -6.58 -8.87 -16.41
CA ASP A 79 -7.46 -9.45 -17.42
C ASP A 79 -7.62 -10.95 -17.20
N ILE A 80 -6.52 -11.68 -16.95
CA ILE A 80 -6.54 -13.10 -16.60
C ILE A 80 -7.36 -13.35 -15.31
N LEU A 81 -7.14 -12.54 -14.28
CA LEU A 81 -7.88 -12.70 -13.02
C LEU A 81 -9.37 -12.35 -13.19
N ALA A 82 -9.71 -11.42 -14.09
CA ALA A 82 -11.10 -11.05 -14.38
C ALA A 82 -11.93 -12.21 -14.96
N GLU A 83 -11.30 -13.12 -15.69
CA GLU A 83 -11.93 -14.34 -16.24
C GLU A 83 -12.48 -15.27 -15.15
N THR A 84 -11.94 -15.16 -13.92
CA THR A 84 -12.45 -15.93 -12.77
C THR A 84 -13.83 -15.44 -12.28
N GLY A 85 -14.28 -14.27 -12.71
CA GLY A 85 -15.52 -13.64 -12.25
C GLY A 85 -15.49 -13.13 -10.80
N LYS A 86 -14.34 -13.20 -10.12
CA LYS A 86 -14.18 -12.75 -8.74
C LYS A 86 -13.87 -11.25 -8.64
N PRO A 87 -14.21 -10.60 -7.53
CA PRO A 87 -13.84 -9.20 -7.30
C PRO A 87 -12.32 -9.01 -7.25
N ILE A 88 -11.85 -7.90 -7.82
CA ILE A 88 -10.43 -7.53 -7.86
C ILE A 88 -10.27 -6.13 -7.29
N ILE A 89 -9.28 -5.94 -6.41
CA ILE A 89 -8.86 -4.62 -5.92
C ILE A 89 -7.41 -4.39 -6.34
N VAL A 90 -7.17 -3.27 -7.03
CA VAL A 90 -5.84 -2.87 -7.46
C VAL A 90 -5.25 -1.88 -6.47
N VAL A 91 -4.04 -2.14 -5.99
CA VAL A 91 -3.27 -1.25 -5.12
C VAL A 91 -2.06 -0.74 -5.89
N SER A 92 -1.96 0.57 -6.06
CA SER A 92 -0.93 1.15 -6.93
C SER A 92 -0.57 2.60 -6.55
N ASP A 93 0.54 3.09 -7.11
CA ASP A 93 1.00 4.46 -6.95
C ASP A 93 0.44 5.39 -8.05
N ALA A 94 0.74 6.66 -7.91
CA ALA A 94 0.28 7.79 -8.73
C ALA A 94 0.32 7.59 -10.26
N PRO A 95 1.32 6.94 -10.88
CA PRO A 95 1.35 6.68 -12.32
C PRO A 95 0.11 5.93 -12.84
N SER A 96 -0.52 5.13 -11.97
CA SER A 96 -1.69 4.31 -12.31
C SER A 96 -3.02 5.07 -12.35
N ARG A 97 -3.04 6.37 -12.06
CA ARG A 97 -4.28 7.16 -12.04
C ARG A 97 -5.08 7.09 -13.33
N LYS A 98 -4.38 6.94 -14.47
CA LYS A 98 -5.05 6.83 -15.78
C LYS A 98 -5.91 5.57 -15.87
N MET A 99 -5.44 4.45 -15.32
CA MET A 99 -6.16 3.18 -15.28
C MET A 99 -7.52 3.30 -14.57
N ALA A 100 -7.59 4.12 -13.52
CA ALA A 100 -8.79 4.25 -12.68
C ALA A 100 -10.04 4.73 -13.44
N LYS A 101 -9.89 5.32 -14.62
CA LYS A 101 -11.00 5.83 -15.44
C LYS A 101 -11.77 4.73 -16.17
N ASP A 102 -11.09 3.65 -16.52
CA ASP A 102 -11.58 2.63 -17.43
C ASP A 102 -11.78 1.25 -16.77
N LEU A 103 -11.72 1.19 -15.43
CA LEU A 103 -11.89 -0.07 -14.70
C LEU A 103 -13.36 -0.51 -14.67
N PRO A 104 -13.66 -1.80 -14.97
CA PRO A 104 -15.00 -2.35 -14.89
C PRO A 104 -15.55 -2.38 -13.46
N GLU A 105 -16.86 -2.62 -13.30
CA GLU A 105 -17.53 -2.58 -11.99
C GLU A 105 -16.99 -3.61 -10.98
N ASN A 106 -16.57 -4.77 -11.46
CA ASN A 106 -15.99 -5.82 -10.62
C ASN A 106 -14.53 -5.57 -10.21
N MET A 107 -14.00 -4.37 -10.51
CA MET A 107 -12.66 -3.94 -10.11
C MET A 107 -12.72 -2.64 -9.31
N GLY A 108 -12.12 -2.68 -8.12
CA GLY A 108 -11.84 -1.50 -7.30
C GLY A 108 -10.37 -1.10 -7.35
N TYR A 109 -10.03 0.02 -6.71
CA TYR A 109 -8.65 0.46 -6.64
C TYR A 109 -8.34 1.33 -5.42
N PHE A 110 -7.07 1.28 -5.01
CA PHE A 110 -6.39 2.27 -4.17
C PHE A 110 -5.22 2.84 -4.96
N ILE A 111 -5.22 4.15 -5.21
CA ILE A 111 -4.07 4.88 -5.76
C ILE A 111 -3.46 5.70 -4.64
N ILE A 112 -2.23 5.38 -4.23
CA ILE A 112 -1.59 5.93 -3.03
C ILE A 112 -0.52 6.92 -3.43
N TYR A 113 -0.77 8.21 -3.24
CA TYR A 113 0.17 9.26 -3.65
C TYR A 113 1.42 9.35 -2.76
N GLY A 114 1.36 8.82 -1.56
CA GLY A 114 2.47 8.82 -0.60
C GLY A 114 3.32 7.55 -0.61
N ASP A 115 3.15 6.66 -1.59
CA ASP A 115 3.90 5.41 -1.73
C ASP A 115 4.85 5.44 -2.94
N PRO A 116 5.94 6.24 -2.89
CA PRO A 116 6.84 6.36 -4.01
C PRO A 116 7.62 5.07 -4.24
N MET A 117 7.73 4.67 -5.51
CA MET A 117 8.64 3.59 -5.92
C MET A 117 10.09 4.01 -5.70
N ILE A 118 10.89 3.09 -5.16
CA ILE A 118 12.33 3.29 -5.04
C ILE A 118 12.98 3.38 -6.42
N SER A 119 13.99 4.23 -6.53
CA SER A 119 14.79 4.36 -7.74
C SER A 119 15.89 3.30 -7.77
N ALA A 120 15.74 2.31 -8.65
CA ALA A 120 16.63 1.16 -8.73
C ALA A 120 17.74 1.35 -9.79
N LYS A 121 18.62 2.35 -9.61
CA LYS A 121 19.87 2.43 -10.40
C LYS A 121 21.01 1.74 -9.66
N SER A 122 21.62 0.74 -10.27
CA SER A 122 22.75 -0.04 -9.72
C SER A 122 23.94 0.81 -9.30
N ALA A 123 24.08 2.01 -9.87
CA ALA A 123 25.16 2.94 -9.50
C ALA A 123 24.98 3.54 -8.09
N PHE A 124 23.78 3.46 -7.52
CA PHE A 124 23.43 4.07 -6.24
C PHE A 124 22.86 3.05 -5.24
N LEU A 125 22.03 2.13 -5.70
CA LEU A 125 21.25 1.24 -4.85
C LEU A 125 22.04 0.00 -4.42
N ASP A 126 22.10 -0.24 -3.12
CA ASP A 126 22.50 -1.50 -2.50
C ASP A 126 21.36 -2.07 -1.63
N PRO A 127 21.51 -3.29 -1.07
CA PRO A 127 20.49 -3.89 -0.23
C PRO A 127 20.16 -3.08 1.03
N VAL A 128 21.12 -2.37 1.61
CA VAL A 128 20.92 -1.55 2.82
C VAL A 128 20.10 -0.31 2.47
N GLU A 129 20.48 0.36 1.39
CA GLU A 129 19.76 1.55 0.91
C GLU A 129 18.31 1.21 0.50
N MET A 130 18.13 0.06 -0.17
CA MET A 130 16.81 -0.44 -0.54
C MET A 130 15.94 -0.72 0.70
N ALA A 131 16.49 -1.39 1.71
CA ALA A 131 15.77 -1.71 2.94
C ALA A 131 15.41 -0.43 3.72
N SER A 132 16.36 0.52 3.83
CA SER A 132 16.16 1.78 4.52
C SER A 132 15.07 2.63 3.87
N PHE A 133 15.13 2.80 2.55
CA PHE A 133 14.11 3.56 1.81
C PHE A 133 12.71 2.98 2.02
N ASN A 134 12.55 1.66 1.82
CA ASN A 134 11.25 1.01 1.98
C ASN A 134 10.74 1.08 3.42
N ALA A 135 11.61 0.94 4.43
CA ALA A 135 11.23 1.09 5.83
C ALA A 135 10.70 2.51 6.13
N ASP A 136 11.35 3.54 5.58
CA ASP A 136 10.93 4.92 5.74
C ASP A 136 9.57 5.19 5.05
N VAL A 137 9.34 4.68 3.83
CA VAL A 137 8.03 4.74 3.17
C VAL A 137 6.96 4.06 4.02
N LEU A 138 7.22 2.84 4.50
CA LEU A 138 6.27 2.09 5.35
C LEU A 138 5.88 2.87 6.61
N LYS A 139 6.85 3.51 7.26
CA LYS A 139 6.62 4.34 8.43
C LYS A 139 5.69 5.53 8.13
N VAL A 140 5.95 6.23 7.03
CA VAL A 140 5.09 7.34 6.59
C VAL A 140 3.67 6.85 6.35
N LEU A 141 3.48 5.79 5.55
CA LEU A 141 2.15 5.26 5.22
C LEU A 141 1.38 4.76 6.45
N ALA A 142 2.10 4.14 7.40
CA ALA A 142 1.50 3.65 8.64
C ALA A 142 1.01 4.77 9.55
N VAL A 143 1.86 5.77 9.80
CA VAL A 143 1.53 6.85 10.75
C VAL A 143 0.52 7.83 10.17
N THR A 144 0.63 8.16 8.89
CA THR A 144 -0.29 9.10 8.23
C THR A 144 -1.70 8.55 8.00
N GLY A 145 -1.93 7.26 8.27
CA GLY A 145 -3.23 6.62 8.17
C GLY A 145 -3.55 5.99 6.81
N ALA A 146 -2.62 6.05 5.84
CA ALA A 146 -2.83 5.44 4.52
C ALA A 146 -3.10 3.94 4.64
N PHE A 147 -2.29 3.21 5.41
CA PHE A 147 -2.51 1.77 5.63
C PHE A 147 -3.81 1.49 6.39
N ARG A 148 -4.16 2.30 7.37
CA ARG A 148 -5.43 2.14 8.10
C ARG A 148 -6.63 2.28 7.18
N LEU A 149 -6.60 3.25 6.26
CA LEU A 149 -7.67 3.43 5.27
C LEU A 149 -7.80 2.20 4.36
N ILE A 150 -6.68 1.72 3.82
CA ILE A 150 -6.67 0.52 2.97
C ILE A 150 -7.20 -0.69 3.73
N GLN A 151 -6.68 -0.92 4.95
CA GLN A 151 -7.08 -2.04 5.80
C GLN A 151 -8.59 -2.00 6.10
N SER A 152 -9.13 -0.84 6.49
CA SER A 152 -10.55 -0.72 6.84
C SER A 152 -11.47 -0.95 5.64
N GLU A 153 -11.08 -0.52 4.45
CA GLU A 153 -11.84 -0.77 3.22
C GLU A 153 -11.76 -2.23 2.78
N LEU A 154 -10.57 -2.86 2.89
CA LEU A 154 -10.44 -4.30 2.61
C LEU A 154 -11.27 -5.13 3.60
N ASP A 155 -11.25 -4.77 4.88
CA ASP A 155 -12.09 -5.42 5.90
C ASP A 155 -13.57 -5.30 5.58
N ARG A 156 -14.03 -4.12 5.12
CA ARG A 156 -15.43 -3.92 4.70
C ARG A 156 -15.82 -4.85 3.56
N VAL A 157 -14.98 -4.92 2.52
CA VAL A 157 -15.19 -5.82 1.37
C VAL A 157 -15.21 -7.28 1.81
N ILE A 158 -14.30 -7.69 2.70
CA ILE A 158 -14.25 -9.05 3.24
C ILE A 158 -15.52 -9.37 4.05
N ASP A 159 -16.01 -8.43 4.85
CA ASP A 159 -17.23 -8.63 5.64
C ASP A 159 -18.46 -8.75 4.73
N GLU A 160 -18.58 -7.95 3.67
CA GLU A 160 -19.65 -8.08 2.67
C GLU A 160 -19.61 -9.44 1.95
N ILE A 161 -18.43 -9.95 1.60
CA ILE A 161 -18.25 -11.29 1.01
C ILE A 161 -18.70 -12.38 2.02
N LYS A 162 -18.34 -12.27 3.31
CA LYS A 162 -18.79 -13.20 4.35
C LYS A 162 -20.29 -13.26 4.50
N GLU A 163 -20.95 -12.13 4.29
CA GLU A 163 -22.40 -12.02 4.33
C GLU A 163 -23.09 -12.51 3.05
N GLY A 164 -22.33 -12.98 2.06
CA GLY A 164 -22.84 -13.45 0.77
C GLY A 164 -23.34 -12.32 -0.14
N LYS A 165 -22.95 -11.08 0.14
CA LYS A 165 -23.31 -9.91 -0.65
C LYS A 165 -22.33 -9.73 -1.82
N LYS A 166 -22.81 -9.09 -2.91
CA LYS A 166 -21.90 -8.53 -3.92
C LYS A 166 -21.18 -7.34 -3.28
N PRO A 167 -19.84 -7.38 -3.10
CA PRO A 167 -19.17 -6.32 -2.39
C PRO A 167 -19.12 -5.02 -3.22
N GLU A 168 -19.31 -3.89 -2.53
CA GLU A 168 -19.00 -2.59 -3.11
C GLU A 168 -17.50 -2.36 -3.08
N LEU A 169 -16.85 -2.34 -4.25
CA LEU A 169 -15.41 -2.23 -4.34
C LEU A 169 -14.93 -0.78 -4.18
N PRO A 170 -13.85 -0.54 -3.42
CA PRO A 170 -13.32 0.81 -3.22
C PRO A 170 -12.80 1.39 -4.53
N ARG A 171 -13.07 2.68 -4.76
CA ARG A 171 -12.52 3.48 -5.88
C ARG A 171 -11.88 4.74 -5.32
N LEU A 172 -10.71 4.57 -4.68
CA LEU A 172 -10.11 5.60 -3.85
C LEU A 172 -8.74 6.03 -4.35
N VAL A 173 -8.58 7.34 -4.54
CA VAL A 173 -7.28 7.99 -4.56
C VAL A 173 -6.99 8.43 -3.13
N ILE A 174 -5.95 7.88 -2.53
CA ILE A 174 -5.51 8.18 -1.17
C ILE A 174 -4.65 9.43 -1.22
N THR A 175 -5.30 10.54 -0.90
CA THR A 175 -4.66 11.85 -0.76
C THR A 175 -4.25 12.06 0.70
N LYS A 176 -3.42 13.08 0.96
CA LYS A 176 -3.08 13.54 2.30
C LYS A 176 -4.32 13.64 3.22
N SER A 177 -5.34 14.33 2.76
CA SER A 177 -6.54 14.57 3.57
C SER A 177 -7.28 13.28 3.93
N LYS A 178 -7.40 12.34 2.99
CA LYS A 178 -8.04 11.04 3.25
C LYS A 178 -7.21 10.18 4.18
N ALA A 179 -5.89 10.14 3.98
CA ALA A 179 -4.98 9.40 4.86
C ALA A 179 -5.08 9.93 6.30
N LEU A 180 -4.96 11.26 6.48
CA LEU A 180 -5.02 11.86 7.82
C LEU A 180 -6.38 11.68 8.52
N ALA A 181 -7.48 11.77 7.78
CA ALA A 181 -8.79 11.47 8.36
C ALA A 181 -8.83 10.03 8.93
N ALA A 182 -8.22 9.07 8.23
CA ALA A 182 -8.15 7.69 8.69
C ALA A 182 -7.12 7.47 9.81
N SER A 183 -6.14 8.36 9.99
CA SER A 183 -5.12 8.23 11.04
C SER A 183 -5.69 8.40 12.44
N GLU A 184 -6.76 9.19 12.56
CA GLU A 184 -7.36 9.60 13.83
C GLU A 184 -6.38 10.32 14.78
N ILE A 185 -5.35 10.98 14.24
CA ILE A 185 -4.43 11.82 15.01
C ILE A 185 -5.20 13.01 15.58
N GLN A 186 -5.11 13.22 16.89
CA GLN A 186 -5.90 14.25 17.58
C GLN A 186 -5.11 15.54 17.84
N ASN A 187 -3.82 15.43 18.13
CA ASN A 187 -2.99 16.59 18.44
C ASN A 187 -2.68 17.40 17.16
N PRO A 188 -2.94 18.72 17.11
CA PRO A 188 -2.71 19.54 15.92
C PRO A 188 -1.25 19.57 15.45
N TYR A 189 -0.28 19.52 16.37
CA TYR A 189 1.15 19.46 16.01
C TYR A 189 1.50 18.11 15.38
N ALA A 190 0.96 17.01 15.90
CA ALA A 190 1.11 15.70 15.30
C ALA A 190 0.45 15.63 13.92
N GLN A 191 -0.74 16.23 13.74
CA GLN A 191 -1.38 16.36 12.43
C GLN A 191 -0.50 17.12 11.44
N GLY A 192 0.06 18.26 11.85
CA GLY A 192 0.97 19.06 11.01
C GLY A 192 2.20 18.28 10.56
N LYS A 193 2.84 17.53 11.48
CA LYS A 193 3.98 16.67 11.16
C LYS A 193 3.61 15.53 10.22
N ALA A 194 2.50 14.85 10.45
CA ALA A 194 2.00 13.78 9.58
C ALA A 194 1.62 14.32 8.18
N MET A 195 1.03 15.51 8.08
CA MET A 195 0.78 16.19 6.80
C MET A 195 2.06 16.46 6.03
N ALA A 196 3.07 17.02 6.69
CA ALA A 196 4.37 17.31 6.09
C ALA A 196 5.05 16.00 5.61
N ALA A 197 5.03 14.95 6.43
CA ALA A 197 5.56 13.63 6.08
C ALA A 197 4.92 13.09 4.79
N TYR A 198 3.59 13.13 4.69
CA TYR A 198 2.89 12.65 3.51
C TYR A 198 3.22 13.47 2.25
N GLU A 199 3.26 14.81 2.35
CA GLU A 199 3.58 15.67 1.20
C GLU A 199 5.02 15.50 0.73
N ILE A 200 5.97 15.30 1.64
CA ILE A 200 7.35 15.00 1.27
C ILE A 200 7.39 13.64 0.53
N ALA A 201 6.78 12.59 1.07
CA ALA A 201 6.73 11.28 0.42
C ALA A 201 6.10 11.36 -0.98
N ARG A 202 5.01 12.13 -1.14
CA ARG A 202 4.42 12.40 -2.44
C ARG A 202 5.39 13.07 -3.42
N GLY A 203 6.21 13.99 -2.95
CA GLY A 203 7.23 14.69 -3.74
C GLY A 203 8.37 13.78 -4.20
N VAL A 204 8.71 12.76 -3.40
CA VAL A 204 9.77 11.78 -3.71
C VAL A 204 9.50 11.05 -5.03
N ALA A 205 8.25 10.75 -5.38
CA ALA A 205 7.90 10.11 -6.63
C ALA A 205 8.37 10.89 -7.87
N SER A 206 8.36 12.22 -7.82
CA SER A 206 8.87 13.08 -8.91
C SER A 206 10.38 12.96 -9.05
N LEU A 207 11.12 13.00 -7.93
CA LEU A 207 12.58 12.84 -7.93
C LEU A 207 12.98 11.46 -8.45
N SER A 208 12.33 10.41 -8.00
CA SER A 208 12.56 9.04 -8.46
C SER A 208 12.33 8.90 -9.97
N THR A 209 11.23 9.45 -10.47
CA THR A 209 10.87 9.44 -11.90
C THR A 209 11.90 10.22 -12.73
N GLU A 210 12.33 11.38 -12.25
CA GLU A 210 13.35 12.20 -12.93
C GLU A 210 14.66 11.45 -13.05
N ALA A 211 15.17 10.96 -11.93
CA ALA A 211 16.46 10.27 -11.88
C ALA A 211 16.50 8.98 -12.73
N VAL A 212 15.41 8.21 -12.75
CA VAL A 212 15.38 6.93 -13.47
C VAL A 212 15.12 7.10 -14.96
N PHE A 213 14.19 7.95 -15.34
CA PHE A 213 13.67 7.98 -16.71
C PHE A 213 14.11 9.19 -17.54
N LYS A 214 14.57 10.28 -16.91
CA LYS A 214 14.93 11.50 -17.64
C LYS A 214 16.43 11.75 -17.67
N LEU A 215 17.13 11.49 -16.56
CA LEU A 215 18.58 11.73 -16.47
C LEU A 215 19.35 10.51 -16.95
N LYS A 216 20.19 10.72 -17.98
CA LYS A 216 21.01 9.66 -18.58
C LYS A 216 22.38 9.58 -17.91
N GLU A 217 22.96 10.73 -17.64
CA GLU A 217 24.31 10.83 -17.07
C GLU A 217 24.29 10.51 -15.58
N ARG A 218 25.27 9.75 -15.16
CA ARG A 218 25.41 9.28 -13.78
C ARG A 218 25.57 10.44 -12.81
N GLU A 219 26.38 11.41 -13.19
CA GLU A 219 26.71 12.60 -12.41
C GLU A 219 25.49 13.48 -12.14
N GLU A 220 24.53 13.49 -13.05
CA GLU A 220 23.25 14.20 -12.88
C GLU A 220 22.26 13.39 -12.06
N ALA A 221 22.20 12.09 -12.30
CA ALA A 221 21.21 11.22 -11.67
C ALA A 221 21.46 10.97 -10.17
N ILE A 222 22.75 10.79 -9.75
CA ILE A 222 23.10 10.45 -8.37
C ILE A 222 22.65 11.52 -7.36
N PRO A 223 22.87 12.83 -7.57
CA PRO A 223 22.36 13.84 -6.63
C PRO A 223 20.84 13.82 -6.48
N VAL A 224 20.08 13.56 -7.55
CA VAL A 224 18.62 13.49 -7.50
C VAL A 224 18.15 12.23 -6.78
N LEU A 225 18.81 11.10 -6.97
CA LEU A 225 18.56 9.87 -6.19
C LEU A 225 18.84 10.09 -4.71
N THR A 226 19.97 10.71 -4.38
CA THR A 226 20.32 11.05 -2.99
C THR A 226 19.25 11.97 -2.37
N ALA A 227 18.81 12.98 -3.10
CA ALA A 227 17.76 13.88 -2.65
C ALA A 227 16.42 13.14 -2.38
N ALA A 228 16.06 12.18 -3.24
CA ALA A 228 14.86 11.35 -3.04
C ALA A 228 14.94 10.53 -1.74
N HIS A 229 16.08 9.89 -1.49
CA HIS A 229 16.30 9.08 -0.29
C HIS A 229 16.39 9.93 0.99
N GLU A 230 17.06 11.07 0.95
CA GLU A 230 17.08 11.99 2.10
C GLU A 230 15.71 12.60 2.37
N ALA A 231 14.92 12.89 1.34
CA ALA A 231 13.57 13.40 1.51
C ALA A 231 12.65 12.39 2.22
N ILE A 232 12.65 11.11 1.79
CA ILE A 232 11.82 10.10 2.46
C ILE A 232 12.27 9.84 3.89
N ARG A 233 13.57 9.89 4.15
CA ARG A 233 14.13 9.78 5.50
C ARG A 233 13.65 10.89 6.42
N GLN A 234 13.60 12.15 5.93
CA GLN A 234 13.03 13.26 6.70
C GLN A 234 11.51 13.10 6.91
N ALA A 235 10.79 12.62 5.90
CA ALA A 235 9.36 12.31 6.04
C ALA A 235 9.12 11.27 7.13
N ALA A 236 9.93 10.21 7.19
CA ALA A 236 9.84 9.18 8.21
C ALA A 236 10.10 9.71 9.62
N LYS A 237 11.06 10.63 9.80
CA LYS A 237 11.30 11.29 11.10
C LYS A 237 10.10 12.11 11.55
N LEU A 238 9.49 12.88 10.65
CA LEU A 238 8.28 13.65 10.96
C LEU A 238 7.10 12.72 11.32
N ALA A 239 6.98 11.58 10.66
CA ALA A 239 5.98 10.58 10.99
C ALA A 239 6.24 9.99 12.40
N ASP A 240 7.48 9.64 12.75
CA ASP A 240 7.84 9.18 14.08
C ASP A 240 7.49 10.22 15.14
N GLU A 241 7.88 11.47 14.95
CA GLU A 241 7.57 12.57 15.87
C GLU A 241 6.07 12.75 16.07
N ALA A 242 5.27 12.67 14.98
CA ALA A 242 3.82 12.72 15.08
C ALA A 242 3.28 11.57 15.95
N ARG A 243 3.80 10.36 15.75
CA ARG A 243 3.40 9.19 16.52
C ARG A 243 3.79 9.29 17.99
N GLU A 244 4.99 9.81 18.31
CA GLU A 244 5.46 9.99 19.68
C GLU A 244 4.64 11.06 20.44
N ILE A 245 4.20 12.13 19.76
CA ILE A 245 3.28 13.11 20.36
C ILE A 245 1.97 12.43 20.79
N GLU A 246 1.35 11.61 19.91
CA GLU A 246 0.13 10.89 20.24
C GLU A 246 0.32 9.87 21.39
N LYS A 247 1.47 9.18 21.42
CA LYS A 247 1.80 8.26 22.51
C LYS A 247 2.01 8.99 23.84
N ALA A 248 2.72 10.12 23.82
CA ALA A 248 2.97 10.93 25.02
C ALA A 248 1.68 11.47 25.65
N ASN A 249 0.68 11.78 24.82
CA ASN A 249 -0.64 12.22 25.25
C ASN A 249 -1.62 11.07 25.52
N ASP A 250 -1.19 9.81 25.30
CA ASP A 250 -2.03 8.61 25.37
C ASP A 250 -3.32 8.72 24.52
N THR A 251 -3.18 9.34 23.33
CA THR A 251 -4.25 9.52 22.33
C THR A 251 -4.10 8.64 21.10
N ALA A 252 -3.03 7.85 21.05
CA ALA A 252 -2.73 6.98 19.91
C ALA A 252 -3.80 5.89 19.75
N VAL A 253 -4.61 6.00 18.71
CA VAL A 253 -5.67 5.03 18.40
C VAL A 253 -5.09 3.70 17.97
N ARG A 254 -5.63 2.63 18.54
CA ARG A 254 -5.29 1.24 18.23
C ARG A 254 -6.55 0.48 17.85
N VAL A 255 -6.50 -0.20 16.71
CA VAL A 255 -7.60 -1.05 16.23
C VAL A 255 -7.01 -2.43 15.96
N ALA A 256 -7.44 -3.43 16.71
CA ALA A 256 -6.95 -4.81 16.58
C ALA A 256 -8.05 -5.73 16.04
N HIS A 257 -7.67 -6.72 15.23
CA HIS A 257 -8.53 -7.81 14.83
C HIS A 257 -8.53 -8.94 15.86
N PHE A 258 -9.65 -9.60 15.97
CA PHE A 258 -9.83 -10.80 16.79
C PHE A 258 -10.14 -11.99 15.89
N SER A 259 -10.10 -13.19 16.45
CA SER A 259 -10.12 -14.46 15.70
C SER A 259 -11.28 -14.62 14.72
N LYS A 260 -12.41 -13.95 14.94
CA LYS A 260 -13.57 -13.96 14.03
C LYS A 260 -13.58 -12.78 13.05
N GLY A 261 -12.52 -11.97 13.01
CA GLY A 261 -12.38 -10.80 12.16
C GLY A 261 -13.05 -9.53 12.72
N ASN A 262 -13.69 -9.58 13.87
CA ASN A 262 -14.22 -8.39 14.50
C ASN A 262 -13.10 -7.49 15.00
N ARG A 263 -13.27 -6.20 14.78
CA ARG A 263 -12.30 -5.15 15.15
C ARG A 263 -12.70 -4.54 16.48
N ARG A 264 -11.71 -4.29 17.33
CA ARG A 264 -11.90 -3.54 18.57
C ARG A 264 -10.97 -2.35 18.62
N ARG A 265 -11.50 -1.22 19.00
CA ARG A 265 -10.80 0.06 19.07
C ARG A 265 -10.53 0.43 20.51
N LYS A 266 -9.32 0.89 20.81
CA LYS A 266 -8.99 1.56 22.06
C LYS A 266 -8.08 2.77 21.81
N VAL A 267 -8.08 3.70 22.75
CA VAL A 267 -7.25 4.90 22.73
C VAL A 267 -6.24 4.86 23.87
N LYS A 268 -6.72 4.80 25.10
CA LYS A 268 -5.84 4.71 26.27
C LYS A 268 -5.10 3.38 26.29
N LEU A 269 -3.81 3.42 26.64
CA LEU A 269 -2.98 2.20 26.60
C LEU A 269 -3.49 1.13 27.55
N TYR A 270 -3.97 1.53 28.74
CA TYR A 270 -4.49 0.61 29.76
C TYR A 270 -5.94 0.17 29.52
N ASP A 271 -6.66 0.76 28.56
CA ASP A 271 -8.00 0.28 28.23
C ASP A 271 -7.94 -1.18 27.77
N LYS A 272 -8.97 -1.95 28.14
CA LYS A 272 -9.15 -3.30 27.59
C LYS A 272 -9.81 -3.21 26.23
N TYR A 273 -9.48 -4.16 25.37
CA TYR A 273 -10.19 -4.31 24.09
C TYR A 273 -11.62 -4.81 24.25
#